data_c44717ad5b97eef8720ef42168b6f931
#
_entry.id   c44717ad5b97eef8720ef42168b6f931
#
_cell.length_a   1.000
_cell.length_b   1.000
_cell.length_c   1.000
_cell.angle_alpha   90.00
_cell.angle_beta   90.00
_cell.angle_gamma   90.00
#
_symmetry.space_group_name_H-M   'P 1'
#
loop_
_entity.id
_entity.type
_entity.pdbx_description
1 polymer ?
#
loop_
_entity_poly.entity_id
_entity_poly.type
_entity_poly.pdbx_seq_one_letter_code
_entity_poly.pdbx_strand_id
1 'polypeptide(L)'
;STGLLRLRHATATLSWPKTAVTFGQTWYPTFVPEVFPGVVNFNTGIMFNPFGWAGQVKVTQKLTPELSLSLIAYKDREFQTANAIGASANSATFNSSMPTLHSQLQYKSKSITAGLGAEYQSMQPVIESAGLASDEKVNSEMFFGYFKYANEKLIAKLYGITGGNLHHLVMIGGFAGYENPNGIESYKSTKTSAFWVDLSSAHSKIAPGIFFGYTKNSGTEAGFKNLYMRGVSGSRI
;
A
#
# COMPACT_ATOMS: atom_id res chain seq x y z
N SER A 1 4.40 -16.90 23.95
CA SER A 1 3.50 -15.99 23.22
C SER A 1 2.88 -15.03 24.20
N THR A 2 3.29 -13.79 24.17
CA THR A 2 2.62 -12.72 24.91
C THR A 2 1.25 -12.51 24.25
N GLY A 3 0.17 -12.84 24.93
CA GLY A 3 -1.20 -12.65 24.47
C GLY A 3 -1.58 -11.15 24.46
N LEU A 4 -0.91 -10.36 23.64
CA LEU A 4 -1.21 -8.95 23.49
C LEU A 4 -2.47 -8.78 22.65
N LEU A 5 -3.42 -8.02 23.18
CA LEU A 5 -4.58 -7.57 22.42
C LEU A 5 -4.10 -6.68 21.26
N ARG A 6 -4.41 -7.07 20.02
CA ARG A 6 -4.10 -6.31 18.83
C ARG A 6 -5.35 -5.71 18.23
N LEU A 7 -5.46 -4.40 18.27
CA LEU A 7 -6.55 -3.66 17.66
C LEU A 7 -6.27 -3.48 16.16
N ARG A 8 -7.14 -4.03 15.31
CA ARG A 8 -7.02 -3.92 13.85
C ARG A 8 -7.85 -2.77 13.29
N HIS A 9 -9.06 -2.59 13.81
CA HIS A 9 -9.96 -1.52 13.40
C HIS A 9 -10.49 -0.79 14.61
N ALA A 10 -10.32 0.52 14.60
CA ALA A 10 -10.91 1.45 15.57
C ALA A 10 -11.09 2.79 14.85
N THR A 11 -12.30 3.06 14.40
CA THR A 11 -12.61 4.26 13.63
C THR A 11 -13.85 4.95 14.18
N ALA A 12 -13.86 6.28 14.04
CA ALA A 12 -15.07 7.09 14.16
C ALA A 12 -15.34 7.78 12.83
N THR A 13 -16.61 7.90 12.47
CA THR A 13 -17.02 8.53 11.21
C THR A 13 -18.10 9.55 11.49
N LEU A 14 -17.86 10.77 11.03
CA LEU A 14 -18.85 11.85 10.97
C LEU A 14 -19.42 11.89 9.54
N SER A 15 -20.73 11.85 9.41
CA SER A 15 -21.41 11.75 8.11
C SER A 15 -22.40 12.86 7.89
N TRP A 16 -22.34 13.46 6.71
CA TRP A 16 -23.28 14.42 6.15
C TRP A 16 -23.87 13.85 4.84
N PRO A 17 -24.86 14.47 4.23
CA PRO A 17 -25.51 13.93 3.03
C PRO A 17 -24.56 13.60 1.87
N LYS A 18 -23.52 14.40 1.67
CA LYS A 18 -22.54 14.21 0.58
C LYS A 18 -21.11 14.01 1.05
N THR A 19 -20.79 14.27 2.31
CA THR A 19 -19.43 14.24 2.85
C THR A 19 -19.36 13.30 4.04
N ALA A 20 -18.29 12.54 4.17
CA ALA A 20 -17.96 11.78 5.36
C ALA A 20 -16.50 12.01 5.75
N VAL A 21 -16.24 12.15 7.04
CA VAL A 21 -14.88 12.22 7.60
C VAL A 21 -14.69 11.04 8.54
N THR A 22 -13.74 10.18 8.22
CA THR A 22 -13.38 9.01 9.05
C THR A 22 -11.97 9.21 9.60
N PHE A 23 -11.79 8.95 10.87
CA PHE A 23 -10.49 8.96 11.52
C PHE A 23 -10.30 7.74 12.41
N GLY A 24 -9.06 7.29 12.55
CA GLY A 24 -8.69 6.12 13.32
C GLY A 24 -7.94 5.08 12.50
N GLN A 25 -7.78 3.89 13.04
CA GLN A 25 -7.06 2.80 12.41
C GLN A 25 -8.01 1.92 11.61
N THR A 26 -7.70 1.72 10.33
CA THR A 26 -8.42 0.80 9.42
C THR A 26 -7.53 0.35 8.27
N TRP A 27 -8.08 -0.40 7.32
CA TRP A 27 -7.36 -0.86 6.14
C TRP A 27 -6.60 0.26 5.42
N TYR A 28 -5.44 -0.06 4.87
CA TYR A 28 -4.78 0.83 3.91
C TYR A 28 -5.76 1.21 2.80
N PRO A 29 -5.72 2.46 2.31
CA PRO A 29 -6.62 2.91 1.24
C PRO A 29 -6.51 2.08 -0.04
N THR A 30 -5.33 1.53 -0.31
CA THR A 30 -5.04 0.65 -1.44
C THR A 30 -5.66 -0.74 -1.33
N PHE A 31 -5.98 -1.20 -0.10
CA PHE A 31 -6.74 -2.43 0.11
C PHE A 31 -8.23 -2.13 0.00
N VAL A 32 -8.86 -2.56 -1.08
CA VAL A 32 -10.27 -2.33 -1.36
C VAL A 32 -11.09 -3.56 -0.99
N PRO A 33 -11.79 -3.57 0.17
CA PRO A 33 -12.48 -4.77 0.66
C PRO A 33 -13.51 -5.36 -0.30
N GLU A 34 -14.12 -4.55 -1.16
CA GLU A 34 -15.08 -5.03 -2.15
C GLU A 34 -14.45 -5.76 -3.35
N VAL A 35 -13.13 -5.58 -3.54
CA VAL A 35 -12.43 -6.04 -4.76
C VAL A 35 -11.28 -7.00 -4.48
N PHE A 36 -10.97 -7.35 -3.24
CA PHE A 36 -9.87 -8.30 -2.96
C PHE A 36 -10.11 -9.68 -3.59
N PRO A 37 -9.04 -10.45 -3.91
CA PRO A 37 -9.15 -11.73 -4.60
C PRO A 37 -9.80 -12.81 -3.74
N GLY A 38 -10.53 -13.73 -4.37
CA GLY A 38 -11.19 -14.88 -3.72
C GLY A 38 -10.29 -16.09 -3.55
N VAL A 39 -9.08 -15.92 -3.01
CA VAL A 39 -8.09 -17.00 -2.83
C VAL A 39 -8.08 -17.55 -1.41
N VAL A 40 -7.68 -18.82 -1.25
CA VAL A 40 -7.61 -19.51 0.05
C VAL A 40 -6.55 -18.89 0.98
N ASN A 41 -5.49 -18.31 0.41
CA ASN A 41 -4.42 -17.66 1.15
C ASN A 41 -4.92 -16.36 1.79
N PHE A 42 -5.59 -16.47 2.94
CA PHE A 42 -6.04 -15.35 3.76
C PHE A 42 -6.48 -14.12 2.95
N ASN A 43 -7.15 -14.35 1.84
CA ASN A 43 -7.73 -13.33 0.94
C ASN A 43 -6.78 -12.20 0.52
N THR A 44 -5.51 -12.36 0.65
CA THR A 44 -4.60 -11.25 0.40
C THR A 44 -3.94 -11.34 -0.94
N GLY A 45 -3.73 -12.56 -1.48
CA GLY A 45 -2.89 -12.70 -2.65
C GLY A 45 -1.56 -11.98 -2.41
N ILE A 46 -0.91 -12.24 -1.25
CA ILE A 46 0.37 -11.61 -0.87
C ILE A 46 1.31 -11.56 -2.07
N MET A 47 1.95 -10.42 -2.24
CA MET A 47 2.78 -9.92 -3.32
C MET A 47 2.01 -9.40 -4.55
N PHE A 48 0.75 -9.78 -4.76
CA PHE A 48 -0.04 -9.30 -5.89
C PHE A 48 -1.03 -8.20 -5.49
N ASN A 49 -1.50 -8.25 -4.24
CA ASN A 49 -2.49 -7.33 -3.70
C ASN A 49 -1.97 -6.67 -2.43
N PRO A 50 -2.13 -5.35 -2.25
CA PRO A 50 -1.75 -4.66 -1.03
C PRO A 50 -2.56 -5.14 0.16
N PHE A 51 -1.95 -5.10 1.36
CA PHE A 51 -2.59 -5.52 2.59
C PHE A 51 -2.03 -4.79 3.80
N GLY A 52 -2.85 -4.45 4.76
CA GLY A 52 -2.45 -3.89 6.05
C GLY A 52 -3.40 -2.84 6.60
N TRP A 53 -3.00 -2.24 7.71
CA TRP A 53 -3.76 -1.24 8.45
C TRP A 53 -2.88 -0.05 8.77
N ALA A 54 -3.51 1.14 8.79
CA ALA A 54 -2.85 2.37 9.23
C ALA A 54 -3.80 3.27 9.99
N GLY A 55 -3.23 4.07 10.90
CA GLY A 55 -3.93 5.23 11.46
C GLY A 55 -4.07 6.28 10.38
N GLN A 56 -5.30 6.75 10.13
CA GLN A 56 -5.61 7.64 9.02
C GLN A 56 -6.73 8.63 9.32
N VAL A 57 -6.69 9.72 8.56
CA VAL A 57 -7.81 10.63 8.41
C VAL A 57 -8.23 10.58 6.94
N LYS A 58 -9.51 10.30 6.71
CA LYS A 58 -10.10 10.15 5.38
C LYS A 58 -11.29 11.08 5.23
N VAL A 59 -11.27 11.89 4.20
CA VAL A 59 -12.41 12.68 3.75
C VAL A 59 -12.95 12.06 2.47
N THR A 60 -14.23 11.70 2.45
CA THR A 60 -14.92 11.19 1.27
C THR A 60 -16.02 12.15 0.87
N GLN A 61 -16.01 12.57 -0.39
CA GLN A 61 -17.02 13.44 -1.01
C GLN A 61 -17.75 12.66 -2.10
N LYS A 62 -19.07 12.56 -1.98
CA LYS A 62 -19.94 12.08 -3.08
C LYS A 62 -20.07 13.18 -4.13
N LEU A 63 -19.63 12.89 -5.35
CA LEU A 63 -19.77 13.77 -6.51
C LEU A 63 -21.10 13.51 -7.20
N THR A 64 -21.48 12.23 -7.34
CA THR A 64 -22.81 11.76 -7.77
C THR A 64 -23.27 10.65 -6.81
N PRO A 65 -24.48 10.09 -6.97
CA PRO A 65 -24.89 8.90 -6.19
C PRO A 65 -23.92 7.71 -6.30
N GLU A 66 -23.29 7.54 -7.45
CA GLU A 66 -22.38 6.41 -7.75
C GLU A 66 -20.90 6.79 -7.68
N LEU A 67 -20.55 8.08 -7.81
CA LEU A 67 -19.15 8.53 -7.90
C LEU A 67 -18.72 9.26 -6.63
N SER A 68 -17.61 8.84 -6.05
CA SER A 68 -17.03 9.48 -4.87
C SER A 68 -15.54 9.72 -5.03
N LEU A 69 -15.05 10.82 -4.46
CA LEU A 69 -13.64 11.15 -4.30
C LEU A 69 -13.27 11.03 -2.83
N SER A 70 -12.17 10.35 -2.54
CA SER A 70 -11.59 10.27 -1.20
C SER A 70 -10.19 10.88 -1.18
N LEU A 71 -9.90 11.69 -0.15
CA LEU A 71 -8.58 12.19 0.18
C LEU A 71 -8.21 11.65 1.55
N ILE A 72 -7.01 11.08 1.67
CA ILE A 72 -6.60 10.36 2.87
C ILE A 72 -5.16 10.74 3.21
N ALA A 73 -4.92 10.99 4.50
CA ALA A 73 -3.60 11.13 5.08
C ALA A 73 -3.42 10.02 6.12
N TYR A 74 -2.33 9.25 6.03
CA TYR A 74 -2.07 8.13 6.94
C TYR A 74 -0.60 7.97 7.30
N LYS A 75 -0.33 7.26 8.40
CA LYS A 75 1.03 6.82 8.76
C LYS A 75 1.07 5.31 9.00
N ASP A 76 2.12 4.68 8.49
CA ASP A 76 2.39 3.26 8.72
C ASP A 76 2.70 3.01 10.18
N ARG A 77 2.11 1.94 10.74
CA ARG A 77 2.34 1.56 12.13
C ARG A 77 2.50 0.05 12.31
N GLU A 78 1.72 -0.72 11.61
CA GLU A 78 1.59 -2.17 11.80
C GLU A 78 2.61 -2.96 10.98
N PHE A 79 2.76 -2.61 9.71
CA PHE A 79 3.70 -3.26 8.82
C PHE A 79 4.91 -2.36 8.64
N GLN A 80 6.05 -2.95 8.88
CA GLN A 80 7.31 -2.24 8.84
C GLN A 80 7.65 -1.85 7.41
N THR A 81 8.06 -0.61 7.24
CA THR A 81 8.83 -0.22 6.07
C THR A 81 10.20 -0.91 6.10
N ALA A 82 10.87 -1.02 4.97
CA ALA A 82 12.27 -1.40 4.96
C ALA A 82 13.08 -0.37 5.77
N ASN A 83 14.01 -0.83 6.56
CA ASN A 83 14.82 0.04 7.43
C ASN A 83 16.25 0.12 6.92
N ALA A 84 16.85 1.28 7.05
CA ALA A 84 18.29 1.45 6.89
C ALA A 84 19.06 0.64 7.96
N ILE A 85 20.33 0.35 7.69
CA ILE A 85 21.20 -0.42 8.62
C ILE A 85 21.25 0.32 9.98
N GLY A 86 21.02 -0.44 11.04
CA GLY A 86 21.03 0.07 12.42
C GLY A 86 19.78 0.83 12.85
N ALA A 87 18.84 1.09 11.93
CA ALA A 87 17.60 1.76 12.26
C ALA A 87 16.58 0.79 12.90
N SER A 88 15.79 1.29 13.84
CA SER A 88 14.71 0.53 14.46
C SER A 88 13.51 0.39 13.52
N ALA A 89 12.64 -0.58 13.83
CA ALA A 89 11.41 -0.80 13.07
C ALA A 89 10.57 0.48 12.93
N ASN A 90 10.10 0.76 11.72
CA ASN A 90 9.30 1.94 11.36
C ASN A 90 9.98 3.31 11.56
N SER A 91 11.28 3.36 11.87
CA SER A 91 11.99 4.63 12.08
C SER A 91 11.86 5.57 10.89
N ALA A 92 11.96 5.06 9.67
CA ALA A 92 11.83 5.85 8.45
C ALA A 92 10.49 6.61 8.36
N THR A 93 9.40 6.00 8.81
CA THR A 93 8.08 6.64 8.88
C THR A 93 7.96 7.60 10.05
N PHE A 94 8.54 7.27 11.21
CA PHE A 94 8.50 8.14 12.38
C PHE A 94 9.36 9.39 12.21
N ASN A 95 10.52 9.28 11.58
CA ASN A 95 11.40 10.41 11.28
C ASN A 95 10.76 11.37 10.23
N SER A 96 9.87 10.88 9.39
CA SER A 96 9.18 11.71 8.40
C SER A 96 8.18 12.66 9.07
N SER A 97 8.28 13.95 8.77
CA SER A 97 7.32 14.95 9.23
C SER A 97 5.97 14.89 8.50
N MET A 98 5.95 14.32 7.29
CA MET A 98 4.77 14.28 6.43
C MET A 98 4.08 12.91 6.48
N PRO A 99 2.75 12.84 6.59
CA PRO A 99 2.01 11.60 6.39
C PRO A 99 2.06 11.17 4.92
N THR A 100 1.78 9.90 4.65
CA THR A 100 1.49 9.43 3.30
C THR A 100 0.17 10.04 2.85
N LEU A 101 0.17 10.64 1.65
CA LEU A 101 -0.99 11.28 1.04
C LEU A 101 -1.57 10.37 -0.04
N HIS A 102 -2.88 10.18 -0.01
CA HIS A 102 -3.59 9.29 -0.92
C HIS A 102 -4.84 9.97 -1.47
N SER A 103 -5.10 9.78 -2.75
CA SER A 103 -6.33 10.18 -3.41
C SER A 103 -6.93 9.02 -4.19
N GLN A 104 -8.26 8.89 -4.15
CA GLN A 104 -8.96 7.79 -4.83
C GLN A 104 -10.31 8.25 -5.34
N LEU A 105 -10.56 7.99 -6.62
CA LEU A 105 -11.87 8.11 -7.25
C LEU A 105 -12.50 6.73 -7.35
N GLN A 106 -13.73 6.57 -6.87
CA GLN A 106 -14.48 5.32 -6.91
C GLN A 106 -15.84 5.51 -7.55
N TYR A 107 -16.15 4.66 -8.50
CA TYR A 107 -17.50 4.44 -9.04
C TYR A 107 -18.09 3.17 -8.44
N LYS A 108 -19.32 3.23 -7.95
CA LYS A 108 -20.03 2.08 -7.37
C LYS A 108 -21.48 2.08 -7.76
N SER A 109 -21.90 1.04 -8.48
CA SER A 109 -23.29 0.74 -8.85
C SER A 109 -23.70 -0.62 -8.30
N LYS A 110 -24.90 -1.07 -8.65
CA LYS A 110 -25.41 -2.40 -8.23
C LYS A 110 -24.50 -3.56 -8.67
N SER A 111 -23.91 -3.49 -9.85
CA SER A 111 -23.13 -4.59 -10.45
C SER A 111 -21.66 -4.26 -10.64
N ILE A 112 -21.27 -2.99 -10.57
CA ILE A 112 -19.91 -2.53 -10.87
C ILE A 112 -19.35 -1.75 -9.68
N THR A 113 -18.13 -2.09 -9.31
CA THR A 113 -17.27 -1.26 -8.45
C THR A 113 -15.95 -1.07 -9.19
N ALA A 114 -15.57 0.16 -9.45
CA ALA A 114 -14.33 0.49 -10.15
C ALA A 114 -13.68 1.72 -9.51
N GLY A 115 -12.38 1.84 -9.60
CA GLY A 115 -11.70 3.02 -9.10
C GLY A 115 -10.24 3.11 -9.53
N LEU A 116 -9.74 4.32 -9.37
CA LEU A 116 -8.35 4.69 -9.61
C LEU A 116 -7.85 5.48 -8.39
N GLY A 117 -6.59 5.32 -8.06
CA GLY A 117 -5.98 6.10 -7.00
C GLY A 117 -4.51 6.35 -7.22
N ALA A 118 -4.02 7.35 -6.50
CA ALA A 118 -2.62 7.75 -6.47
C ALA A 118 -2.19 8.02 -5.03
N GLU A 119 -0.91 7.78 -4.78
CA GLU A 119 -0.32 7.96 -3.46
C GLU A 119 1.06 8.58 -3.57
N TYR A 120 1.40 9.44 -2.62
CA TYR A 120 2.72 9.99 -2.44
C TYR A 120 3.19 9.74 -1.01
N GLN A 121 4.38 9.14 -0.89
CA GLN A 121 5.04 8.87 0.39
C GLN A 121 6.43 9.49 0.41
N SER A 122 6.79 10.15 1.50
CA SER A 122 8.13 10.65 1.77
C SER A 122 8.57 10.13 3.14
N MET A 123 9.62 9.33 3.17
CA MET A 123 10.19 8.76 4.40
C MET A 123 11.60 9.27 4.61
N GLN A 124 12.02 9.34 5.86
CA GLN A 124 13.40 9.68 6.26
C GLN A 124 14.03 8.46 6.96
N PRO A 125 14.82 7.65 6.24
CA PRO A 125 15.33 6.38 6.79
C PRO A 125 16.15 6.55 8.05
N VAL A 126 16.99 7.58 8.11
CA VAL A 126 17.81 7.92 9.28
C VAL A 126 17.85 9.43 9.48
N ILE A 127 18.08 9.87 10.72
CA ILE A 127 18.29 11.28 11.08
C ILE A 127 19.76 11.63 11.21
N GLU A 128 20.63 10.61 11.21
CA GLU A 128 22.08 10.74 11.28
C GLU A 128 22.72 9.66 10.39
N SER A 129 23.75 10.03 9.65
CA SER A 129 24.57 9.14 8.82
C SER A 129 26.02 9.60 8.88
N ALA A 130 26.94 8.65 9.10
CA ALA A 130 28.39 8.91 9.24
C ALA A 130 28.75 10.00 10.27
N GLY A 131 27.99 10.09 11.40
CA GLY A 131 28.19 11.11 12.45
C GLY A 131 27.72 12.53 12.06
N LEU A 132 27.01 12.66 10.95
CA LEU A 132 26.45 13.92 10.47
C LEU A 132 24.92 13.85 10.45
N ALA A 133 24.24 14.97 10.73
CA ALA A 133 22.79 15.06 10.57
C ALA A 133 22.41 14.80 9.10
N SER A 134 21.34 14.02 8.90
CA SER A 134 20.87 13.61 7.59
C SER A 134 19.40 13.96 7.40
N ASP A 135 19.11 14.73 6.35
CA ASP A 135 17.75 15.06 5.91
C ASP A 135 17.35 14.28 4.66
N GLU A 136 18.13 13.26 4.31
CA GLU A 136 17.92 12.45 3.10
C GLU A 136 16.61 11.66 3.19
N LYS A 137 15.83 11.69 2.13
CA LYS A 137 14.49 11.10 2.05
C LYS A 137 14.35 10.10 0.93
N VAL A 138 13.49 9.11 1.16
CA VAL A 138 12.94 8.25 0.12
C VAL A 138 11.59 8.80 -0.28
N ASN A 139 11.50 9.33 -1.49
CA ASN A 139 10.24 9.75 -2.08
C ASN A 139 9.73 8.66 -3.01
N SER A 140 8.45 8.38 -2.94
CA SER A 140 7.81 7.38 -3.78
C SER A 140 6.39 7.80 -4.17
N GLU A 141 6.07 7.52 -5.42
CA GLU A 141 4.74 7.69 -6.00
C GLU A 141 4.19 6.33 -6.35
N MET A 142 2.88 6.17 -6.22
CA MET A 142 2.20 4.93 -6.54
C MET A 142 0.85 5.24 -7.18
N PHE A 143 0.49 4.41 -8.17
CA PHE A 143 -0.79 4.45 -8.85
C PHE A 143 -1.41 3.07 -8.84
N PHE A 144 -2.73 3.00 -8.67
CA PHE A 144 -3.46 1.75 -8.73
C PHE A 144 -4.83 1.93 -9.35
N GLY A 145 -5.38 0.83 -9.83
CA GLY A 145 -6.73 0.78 -10.32
C GLY A 145 -7.35 -0.59 -10.06
N TYR A 146 -8.64 -0.62 -9.94
CA TYR A 146 -9.40 -1.84 -9.69
C TYR A 146 -10.75 -1.81 -10.37
N PHE A 147 -11.27 -3.02 -10.61
CA PHE A 147 -12.57 -3.22 -11.20
C PHE A 147 -13.19 -4.51 -10.66
N LYS A 148 -14.49 -4.45 -10.36
CA LYS A 148 -15.32 -5.61 -10.06
C LYS A 148 -16.61 -5.50 -10.83
N TYR A 149 -16.96 -6.59 -11.49
CA TYR A 149 -18.29 -6.83 -12.01
C TYR A 149 -18.87 -8.03 -11.28
N ALA A 150 -20.12 -7.93 -10.84
CA ALA A 150 -20.83 -9.02 -10.19
C ALA A 150 -22.27 -9.05 -10.63
N ASN A 151 -22.72 -10.23 -11.06
CA ASN A 151 -24.14 -10.55 -11.31
C ASN A 151 -24.49 -11.90 -10.69
N GLU A 152 -25.66 -12.43 -10.97
CA GLU A 152 -26.14 -13.71 -10.42
C GLU A 152 -25.35 -14.93 -10.86
N LYS A 153 -24.54 -14.83 -11.91
CA LYS A 153 -23.82 -15.96 -12.52
C LYS A 153 -22.29 -15.84 -12.39
N LEU A 154 -21.76 -14.63 -12.45
CA LEU A 154 -20.32 -14.36 -12.57
C LEU A 154 -19.90 -13.24 -11.64
N ILE A 155 -18.75 -13.45 -11.00
CA ILE A 155 -17.99 -12.41 -10.32
C ILE A 155 -16.64 -12.31 -11.01
N ALA A 156 -16.32 -11.14 -11.56
CA ALA A 156 -15.05 -10.83 -12.19
C ALA A 156 -14.39 -9.66 -11.44
N LYS A 157 -13.14 -9.82 -11.05
CA LYS A 157 -12.38 -8.78 -10.37
C LYS A 157 -11.00 -8.66 -10.99
N LEU A 158 -10.49 -7.47 -11.02
CA LEU A 158 -9.10 -7.18 -11.39
C LEU A 158 -8.56 -6.02 -10.57
N TYR A 159 -7.26 -6.03 -10.38
CA TYR A 159 -6.52 -4.99 -9.67
C TYR A 159 -5.14 -4.85 -10.29
N GLY A 160 -4.65 -3.64 -10.38
CA GLY A 160 -3.29 -3.33 -10.80
C GLY A 160 -2.71 -2.21 -9.96
N ILE A 161 -1.42 -2.29 -9.64
CA ILE A 161 -0.68 -1.31 -8.87
C ILE A 161 0.74 -1.19 -9.42
N THR A 162 1.26 0.03 -9.47
CA THR A 162 2.64 0.31 -9.83
C THR A 162 3.16 1.50 -9.03
N GLY A 163 4.41 1.43 -8.59
CA GLY A 163 5.00 2.53 -7.84
C GLY A 163 6.32 2.20 -7.17
N GLY A 164 6.81 3.16 -6.42
CA GLY A 164 8.00 3.04 -5.59
C GLY A 164 7.70 2.49 -4.20
N ASN A 165 8.65 1.75 -3.62
CA ASN A 165 8.64 1.37 -2.21
C ASN A 165 7.32 0.75 -1.69
N LEU A 166 6.76 -0.25 -2.41
CA LEU A 166 5.52 -0.91 -2.00
C LEU A 166 5.69 -1.86 -0.79
N HIS A 167 6.81 -1.82 -0.11
CA HIS A 167 7.14 -2.69 1.02
C HIS A 167 6.13 -2.62 2.16
N HIS A 168 5.66 -1.40 2.50
CA HIS A 168 4.70 -1.19 3.58
C HIS A 168 3.33 -1.84 3.31
N LEU A 169 3.00 -2.06 2.05
CA LEU A 169 1.77 -2.73 1.62
C LEU A 169 1.86 -4.27 1.64
N VAL A 170 2.90 -4.84 2.26
CA VAL A 170 3.19 -6.29 2.28
C VAL A 170 3.46 -6.84 0.87
N MET A 171 3.93 -5.98 -0.02
CA MET A 171 4.34 -6.33 -1.38
C MET A 171 5.86 -6.36 -1.51
N ILE A 172 6.38 -6.90 -2.60
CA ILE A 172 7.82 -6.76 -2.90
C ILE A 172 8.14 -5.30 -3.17
N GLY A 173 9.35 -4.88 -2.81
CA GLY A 173 9.80 -3.50 -2.98
C GLY A 173 10.55 -2.99 -1.76
N GLY A 174 11.00 -1.78 -1.84
CA GLY A 174 11.81 -1.11 -0.83
C GLY A 174 12.56 0.07 -1.44
N PHE A 175 13.77 0.31 -0.97
CA PHE A 175 14.62 1.39 -1.45
C PHE A 175 16.09 0.97 -1.41
N ALA A 176 16.91 1.69 -2.15
CA ALA A 176 18.36 1.51 -2.19
C ALA A 176 19.07 2.75 -1.64
N GLY A 177 20.21 2.52 -1.01
CA GLY A 177 21.10 3.54 -0.49
C GLY A 177 22.32 3.74 -1.38
N TYR A 178 22.65 4.99 -1.65
CA TYR A 178 23.77 5.45 -2.48
C TYR A 178 24.71 6.27 -1.62
N GLU A 179 26.00 5.97 -1.69
CA GLU A 179 27.00 6.70 -0.93
C GLU A 179 27.34 8.01 -1.62
N ASN A 180 27.18 9.12 -0.91
CA ASN A 180 27.60 10.43 -1.36
C ASN A 180 29.08 10.68 -0.98
N PRO A 181 29.78 11.63 -1.63
CA PRO A 181 31.19 11.94 -1.34
C PRO A 181 31.47 12.35 0.11
N ASN A 182 30.47 12.86 0.82
CA ASN A 182 30.55 13.25 2.24
C ASN A 182 30.27 12.07 3.20
N GLY A 183 30.04 10.84 2.69
CA GLY A 183 29.71 9.67 3.46
C GLY A 183 28.24 9.56 3.89
N ILE A 184 27.41 10.56 3.61
CA ILE A 184 25.97 10.51 3.87
C ILE A 184 25.32 9.64 2.80
N GLU A 185 24.46 8.71 3.21
CA GLU A 185 23.72 7.85 2.29
C GLU A 185 22.47 8.58 1.79
N SER A 186 22.32 8.71 0.46
CA SER A 186 21.08 9.15 -0.18
C SER A 186 20.23 7.95 -0.62
N TYR A 187 18.95 8.14 -0.88
CA TYR A 187 18.03 7.02 -1.06
C TYR A 187 17.16 7.18 -2.32
N LYS A 188 16.92 6.05 -3.00
CA LYS A 188 15.95 5.96 -4.11
C LYS A 188 15.07 4.74 -3.96
N SER A 189 13.76 4.90 -4.19
CA SER A 189 12.81 3.80 -4.14
C SER A 189 13.05 2.79 -5.28
N THR A 190 12.82 1.50 -5.02
CA THR A 190 12.73 0.49 -6.07
C THR A 190 11.33 0.49 -6.65
N LYS A 191 11.21 0.29 -7.97
CA LYS A 191 9.91 0.27 -8.66
C LYS A 191 9.33 -1.14 -8.70
N THR A 192 8.08 -1.26 -8.31
CA THR A 192 7.32 -2.52 -8.34
C THR A 192 6.03 -2.33 -9.11
N SER A 193 5.67 -3.34 -9.91
CA SER A 193 4.37 -3.44 -10.55
C SER A 193 3.75 -4.78 -10.24
N ALA A 194 2.46 -4.81 -9.96
CA ALA A 194 1.70 -6.02 -9.75
C ALA A 194 0.31 -5.90 -10.35
N PHE A 195 -0.24 -7.02 -10.80
CA PHE A 195 -1.64 -7.10 -11.17
C PHE A 195 -2.18 -8.50 -10.89
N TRP A 196 -3.48 -8.58 -10.74
CA TRP A 196 -4.16 -9.86 -10.62
C TRP A 196 -5.57 -9.80 -11.24
N VAL A 197 -6.07 -10.97 -11.61
CA VAL A 197 -7.43 -11.21 -12.10
C VAL A 197 -8.02 -12.38 -11.32
N ASP A 198 -9.28 -12.25 -10.92
CA ASP A 198 -10.06 -13.26 -10.23
C ASP A 198 -11.42 -13.39 -10.93
N LEU A 199 -11.71 -14.58 -11.42
CA LEU A 199 -12.97 -14.93 -12.04
C LEU A 199 -13.59 -16.07 -11.27
N SER A 200 -14.82 -15.90 -10.80
CA SER A 200 -15.53 -16.94 -10.04
C SER A 200 -17.01 -16.99 -10.40
N SER A 201 -17.58 -18.18 -10.30
CA SER A 201 -19.01 -18.36 -10.41
C SER A 201 -19.71 -17.79 -9.18
N ALA A 202 -20.84 -17.14 -9.37
CA ALA A 202 -21.71 -16.68 -8.29
C ALA A 202 -22.73 -17.76 -7.83
N HIS A 203 -22.59 -18.99 -8.33
CA HIS A 203 -23.52 -20.08 -8.01
C HIS A 203 -23.46 -20.49 -6.54
N SER A 204 -24.61 -20.77 -5.91
CA SER A 204 -24.71 -20.96 -4.45
C SER A 204 -24.17 -22.29 -3.92
N LYS A 205 -24.15 -23.36 -4.73
CA LYS A 205 -23.73 -24.70 -4.29
C LYS A 205 -22.29 -25.02 -4.63
N ILE A 206 -21.87 -24.71 -5.86
CA ILE A 206 -20.50 -24.91 -6.34
C ILE A 206 -20.09 -23.63 -7.06
N ALA A 207 -19.09 -22.95 -6.55
CA ALA A 207 -18.59 -21.69 -7.09
C ALA A 207 -17.13 -21.85 -7.52
N PRO A 208 -16.84 -22.50 -8.67
CA PRO A 208 -15.49 -22.60 -9.19
C PRO A 208 -14.96 -21.20 -9.49
N GLY A 209 -13.67 -21.04 -9.27
CA GLY A 209 -12.98 -19.79 -9.55
C GLY A 209 -11.57 -20.05 -10.06
N ILE A 210 -11.03 -19.06 -10.74
CA ILE A 210 -9.65 -19.04 -11.20
C ILE A 210 -9.02 -17.68 -10.84
N PHE A 211 -7.83 -17.75 -10.31
CA PHE A 211 -7.02 -16.58 -9.98
C PHE A 211 -5.70 -16.61 -10.75
N PHE A 212 -5.31 -15.46 -11.26
CA PHE A 212 -3.98 -15.25 -11.82
C PHE A 212 -3.41 -13.96 -11.25
N GLY A 213 -2.15 -13.99 -10.80
CA GLY A 213 -1.43 -12.81 -10.30
C GLY A 213 0.00 -12.76 -10.81
N TYR A 214 0.47 -11.57 -11.05
CA TYR A 214 1.85 -11.29 -11.46
C TYR A 214 2.39 -10.11 -10.67
N THR A 215 3.63 -10.19 -10.21
CA THR A 215 4.36 -9.09 -9.60
C THR A 215 5.81 -9.09 -10.06
N LYS A 216 6.34 -7.89 -10.27
CA LYS A 216 7.73 -7.67 -10.68
C LYS A 216 8.29 -6.44 -9.97
N ASN A 217 9.45 -6.62 -9.33
CA ASN A 217 10.28 -5.49 -8.96
C ASN A 217 11.27 -5.22 -10.09
N SER A 218 11.29 -4.00 -10.60
CA SER A 218 12.16 -3.56 -11.71
C SER A 218 13.45 -2.93 -11.20
N GLY A 219 13.66 -2.95 -9.85
CA GLY A 219 14.85 -2.38 -9.24
C GLY A 219 14.83 -0.84 -9.19
N THR A 220 16.02 -0.29 -9.15
CA THR A 220 16.31 1.14 -9.12
C THR A 220 17.56 1.40 -10.00
N GLU A 221 18.09 2.60 -9.96
CA GLU A 221 19.30 2.95 -10.69
C GLU A 221 20.52 2.14 -10.22
N ALA A 222 21.47 1.91 -11.12
CA ALA A 222 22.74 1.22 -10.80
C ALA A 222 23.61 2.06 -9.85
N GLY A 223 24.58 1.41 -9.18
CA GLY A 223 25.56 2.07 -8.31
C GLY A 223 25.13 2.21 -6.85
N PHE A 224 24.04 1.57 -6.44
CA PHE A 224 23.66 1.52 -5.02
C PHE A 224 24.66 0.67 -4.22
N LYS A 225 24.87 1.07 -2.96
CA LYS A 225 25.70 0.34 -1.98
C LYS A 225 24.88 -0.65 -1.16
N ASN A 226 23.68 -0.26 -0.76
CA ASN A 226 22.81 -1.03 0.09
C ASN A 226 21.40 -1.16 -0.54
N LEU A 227 20.75 -2.29 -0.25
CA LEU A 227 19.37 -2.53 -0.69
C LEU A 227 18.52 -2.90 0.53
N TYR A 228 17.46 -2.13 0.75
CA TYR A 228 16.55 -2.24 1.88
C TYR A 228 15.18 -2.70 1.38
N MET A 229 14.97 -4.02 1.35
CA MET A 229 13.77 -4.64 0.78
C MET A 229 13.23 -5.75 1.68
N ARG A 230 11.93 -6.05 1.53
CA ARG A 230 11.31 -7.22 2.16
C ARG A 230 11.80 -8.52 1.51
N GLY A 231 12.16 -9.51 2.34
CA GLY A 231 12.55 -10.85 1.87
C GLY A 231 14.01 -10.95 1.37
N VAL A 232 14.75 -9.84 1.37
CA VAL A 232 16.18 -9.83 1.05
C VAL A 232 16.94 -9.48 2.34
N SER A 233 17.27 -10.49 3.11
CA SER A 233 18.16 -10.33 4.25
C SER A 233 19.59 -10.44 3.76
N GLY A 234 20.27 -9.30 3.65
CA GLY A 234 21.73 -9.25 3.55
C GLY A 234 22.38 -9.66 2.23
N SER A 235 21.64 -9.83 1.15
CA SER A 235 22.26 -10.09 -0.15
C SER A 235 22.66 -8.78 -0.83
N ARG A 236 23.96 -8.54 -0.90
CA ARG A 236 24.54 -7.67 -1.92
C ARG A 236 24.37 -8.38 -3.27
N ILE A 237 23.70 -7.76 -4.20
CA ILE A 237 23.73 -8.15 -5.61
C ILE A 237 24.81 -7.34 -6.29
#